data_3ae93d278dec7073a3ee2428831e54b8
#
_entry.id   3ae93d278dec7073a3ee2428831e54b8
#
_cell.length_a   1.000
_cell.length_b   1.000
_cell.length_c   1.000
_cell.angle_alpha   90.00
_cell.angle_beta   90.00
_cell.angle_gamma   90.00
#
_symmetry.space_group_name_H-M   'P 1'
#
loop_
_entity.id
_entity.type
_entity.pdbx_description
1 polymer ?
#
loop_
_entity_poly.entity_id
_entity_poly.type
_entity_poly.pdbx_seq_one_letter_code
_entity_poly.pdbx_strand_id
1 'polypeptide(L)'
;MCAAKYVYSGNVPDVLNFSGTVKLDGTHADLVQYANDHTKFVVQSRNKILDMEHDQFGVGCFFSKIQDIVLQLFDSIRKQFNDAGTILIAGEFCGRGLQNNTKLDPMFVFFGIRIADVWIDVSKMKNFNNRWRIYNIYEQLPCYKVEIKMSNIQDGIDKMLKMTEDVDLQCPFANSLGVQGIFWTCKEKQGNTDMWFKTTGESHCVPIKYKPIDPDYSSVFDCMTETRMLQAILFMLHMPYKPSISMSNINIFYKYVVDDLIREETFQGIKERSVRKVANKIACDWYKSYIMKH
;
A
#
# COMPACT_ATOMS: atom_id res chain seq x y z
N MET A 1 9.82 4.84 11.58
CA MET A 1 10.17 3.43 11.26
C MET A 1 9.00 2.55 11.67
N CYS A 2 8.11 2.14 10.74
CA CYS A 2 7.14 1.10 11.05
C CYS A 2 7.89 -0.22 11.10
N ALA A 3 8.25 -0.68 12.30
CA ALA A 3 8.80 -1.99 12.49
C ALA A 3 7.71 -3.02 12.21
N ALA A 4 7.73 -3.60 11.01
CA ALA A 4 7.05 -4.86 10.80
C ALA A 4 7.76 -5.87 11.70
N LYS A 5 7.10 -6.32 12.75
CA LYS A 5 7.54 -7.46 13.55
C LYS A 5 7.37 -8.72 12.70
N TYR A 6 8.32 -9.01 11.85
CA TYR A 6 8.42 -10.33 11.26
C TYR A 6 9.06 -11.26 12.29
N VAL A 7 8.28 -12.20 12.81
CA VAL A 7 8.81 -13.30 13.60
C VAL A 7 9.44 -14.27 12.61
N TYR A 8 10.76 -14.25 12.51
CA TYR A 8 11.51 -15.20 11.72
C TYR A 8 11.46 -16.58 12.38
N SER A 9 10.86 -17.53 11.72
CA SER A 9 10.99 -18.96 12.06
C SER A 9 11.95 -19.61 11.06
N GLY A 10 13.26 -19.42 11.23
CA GLY A 10 14.27 -20.04 10.35
C GLY A 10 15.63 -19.36 10.41
N ASN A 11 16.64 -19.96 9.81
CA ASN A 11 17.97 -19.35 9.67
C ASN A 11 17.89 -18.15 8.72
N VAL A 12 18.18 -16.96 9.23
CA VAL A 12 18.33 -15.75 8.40
C VAL A 12 19.55 -15.93 7.53
N PRO A 13 19.51 -15.73 6.20
CA PRO A 13 20.70 -15.74 5.37
C PRO A 13 21.72 -14.72 5.87
N ASP A 14 23.00 -15.02 5.75
CA ASP A 14 24.09 -14.09 6.11
C ASP A 14 24.06 -12.80 5.29
N VAL A 15 23.45 -12.85 4.11
CA VAL A 15 23.36 -11.77 3.14
C VAL A 15 21.96 -11.70 2.59
N LEU A 16 21.39 -10.49 2.54
CA LEU A 16 20.12 -10.18 1.91
C LEU A 16 20.34 -9.24 0.72
N ASN A 17 19.81 -9.60 -0.45
CA ASN A 17 19.91 -8.80 -1.66
C ASN A 17 18.59 -8.04 -1.92
N PHE A 18 18.65 -6.73 -1.84
CA PHE A 18 17.52 -5.86 -2.11
C PHE A 18 17.61 -5.23 -3.49
N SER A 19 16.46 -5.22 -4.18
CA SER A 19 16.25 -4.45 -5.40
C SER A 19 15.30 -3.31 -5.10
N GLY A 20 15.67 -2.08 -5.51
CA GLY A 20 14.89 -0.87 -5.29
C GLY A 20 14.38 -0.27 -6.59
N THR A 21 13.17 0.23 -6.59
CA THR A 21 12.58 1.04 -7.67
C THR A 21 12.12 2.38 -7.12
N VAL A 22 12.15 3.41 -7.96
CA VAL A 22 11.67 4.74 -7.56
C VAL A 22 10.21 4.67 -7.13
N LYS A 23 9.91 5.25 -5.97
CA LYS A 23 8.54 5.40 -5.50
C LYS A 23 8.02 6.77 -5.91
N LEU A 24 7.17 6.77 -6.94
CA LEU A 24 6.53 7.98 -7.44
C LEU A 24 5.43 8.48 -6.49
N ASP A 25 5.20 9.78 -6.53
CA ASP A 25 4.11 10.45 -5.81
C ASP A 25 2.92 10.68 -6.76
N GLY A 26 2.03 9.72 -6.79
CA GLY A 26 0.84 9.73 -7.62
C GLY A 26 -0.35 9.10 -6.92
N THR A 27 -1.20 8.47 -7.71
CA THR A 27 -2.30 7.64 -7.22
C THR A 27 -2.23 6.26 -7.85
N HIS A 28 -2.45 5.24 -7.02
CA HIS A 28 -2.46 3.86 -7.49
C HIS A 28 -3.61 3.64 -8.50
N ALA A 29 -3.29 3.05 -9.63
CA ALA A 29 -4.25 2.63 -10.64
C ALA A 29 -3.88 1.26 -11.21
N ASP A 30 -4.89 0.42 -11.38
CA ASP A 30 -4.76 -0.85 -12.07
C ASP A 30 -5.60 -0.82 -13.35
N LEU A 31 -5.06 -1.41 -14.40
CA LEU A 31 -5.79 -1.72 -15.62
C LEU A 31 -6.10 -3.22 -15.61
N VAL A 32 -7.36 -3.59 -15.74
CA VAL A 32 -7.78 -5.00 -15.71
C VAL A 32 -8.52 -5.37 -16.97
N GLN A 33 -8.03 -6.38 -17.68
CA GLN A 33 -8.72 -7.02 -18.80
C GLN A 33 -9.09 -8.45 -18.40
N TYR A 34 -10.39 -8.73 -18.40
CA TYR A 34 -10.89 -10.04 -18.01
C TYR A 34 -10.66 -11.10 -19.11
N ALA A 35 -10.47 -12.35 -18.69
CA ALA A 35 -10.24 -13.47 -19.60
C ALA A 35 -11.38 -13.73 -20.59
N ASN A 36 -12.61 -13.38 -20.24
CA ASN A 36 -13.82 -13.60 -21.03
C ASN A 36 -14.17 -12.44 -21.98
N ASP A 37 -13.45 -11.31 -21.90
CA ASP A 37 -13.71 -10.15 -22.78
C ASP A 37 -12.43 -9.35 -23.01
N HIS A 38 -11.84 -9.56 -24.19
CA HIS A 38 -10.61 -8.88 -24.62
C HIS A 38 -10.87 -7.57 -25.37
N THR A 39 -12.12 -7.20 -25.56
CA THR A 39 -12.49 -5.98 -26.31
C THR A 39 -12.49 -4.73 -25.47
N LYS A 40 -12.44 -4.89 -24.15
CA LYS A 40 -12.46 -3.80 -23.18
C LYS A 40 -11.60 -4.08 -21.95
N PHE A 41 -11.33 -3.06 -21.18
CA PHE A 41 -10.69 -3.14 -19.87
C PHE A 41 -11.41 -2.23 -18.88
N VAL A 42 -11.16 -2.43 -17.62
CA VAL A 42 -11.59 -1.53 -16.54
C VAL A 42 -10.39 -0.87 -15.89
N VAL A 43 -10.58 0.33 -15.40
CA VAL A 43 -9.61 1.05 -14.59
C VAL A 43 -10.09 1.01 -13.15
N GLN A 44 -9.23 0.61 -12.23
CA GLN A 44 -9.57 0.60 -10.82
C GLN A 44 -8.50 1.30 -9.98
N SER A 45 -8.95 1.93 -8.91
CA SER A 45 -8.08 2.37 -7.82
C SER A 45 -7.94 1.24 -6.80
N ARG A 46 -7.21 1.47 -5.73
CA ARG A 46 -7.05 0.50 -4.63
C ARG A 46 -8.38 -0.03 -4.07
N ASN A 47 -9.46 0.75 -4.13
CA ASN A 47 -10.70 0.48 -3.42
C ASN A 47 -11.96 0.42 -4.31
N LYS A 48 -11.88 0.86 -5.56
CA LYS A 48 -13.06 0.93 -6.45
C LYS A 48 -12.69 0.93 -7.92
N ILE A 49 -13.62 0.48 -8.77
CA ILE A 49 -13.57 0.69 -10.20
C ILE A 49 -13.83 2.19 -10.45
N LEU A 50 -13.05 2.78 -11.35
CA LEU A 50 -13.15 4.19 -11.71
C LEU A 50 -14.09 4.38 -12.91
N ASP A 51 -14.83 5.47 -12.90
CA ASP A 51 -15.57 5.91 -14.05
C ASP A 51 -14.62 6.45 -15.12
N MET A 52 -14.82 6.05 -16.38
CA MET A 52 -13.95 6.44 -17.49
C MET A 52 -14.17 7.88 -17.95
N GLU A 53 -15.28 8.50 -17.55
CA GLU A 53 -15.63 9.87 -17.93
C GLU A 53 -15.51 10.84 -16.74
N HIS A 54 -15.84 10.37 -15.53
CA HIS A 54 -15.98 11.23 -14.35
C HIS A 54 -15.27 10.60 -13.13
N ASP A 55 -13.97 10.81 -13.01
CA ASP A 55 -13.26 10.47 -11.78
C ASP A 55 -12.52 11.68 -11.22
N GLN A 56 -12.35 11.68 -9.91
CA GLN A 56 -11.79 12.81 -9.16
C GLN A 56 -10.39 13.24 -9.62
N PHE A 57 -9.59 12.30 -10.14
CA PHE A 57 -8.18 12.52 -10.48
C PHE A 57 -7.91 12.48 -11.99
N GLY A 58 -8.94 12.27 -12.81
CA GLY A 58 -8.83 12.20 -14.27
C GLY A 58 -8.12 10.95 -14.78
N VAL A 59 -8.03 9.89 -13.97
CA VAL A 59 -7.39 8.61 -14.33
C VAL A 59 -8.19 7.91 -15.44
N GLY A 60 -9.51 7.78 -15.24
CA GLY A 60 -10.42 7.21 -16.23
C GLY A 60 -10.41 8.00 -17.53
N CYS A 61 -10.51 9.34 -17.43
CA CYS A 61 -10.42 10.23 -18.59
C CYS A 61 -9.10 10.11 -19.36
N PHE A 62 -8.00 9.85 -18.69
CA PHE A 62 -6.71 9.63 -19.35
C PHE A 62 -6.76 8.35 -20.18
N PHE A 63 -7.19 7.23 -19.59
CA PHE A 63 -7.22 5.94 -20.28
C PHE A 63 -8.31 5.85 -21.34
N SER A 64 -9.43 6.56 -21.20
CA SER A 64 -10.45 6.60 -22.24
C SER A 64 -9.95 7.23 -23.55
N LYS A 65 -9.07 8.23 -23.46
CA LYS A 65 -8.44 8.88 -24.64
C LYS A 65 -7.43 8.01 -25.38
N ILE A 66 -6.90 7.00 -24.73
CA ILE A 66 -5.87 6.10 -25.26
C ILE A 66 -6.30 4.63 -25.20
N GLN A 67 -7.61 4.38 -25.26
CA GLN A 67 -8.18 3.05 -25.09
C GLN A 67 -7.56 2.02 -26.06
N ASP A 68 -7.43 2.35 -27.33
CA ASP A 68 -6.85 1.44 -28.34
C ASP A 68 -5.40 1.08 -28.02
N ILE A 69 -4.64 2.02 -27.47
CA ILE A 69 -3.24 1.78 -27.06
C ILE A 69 -3.16 0.84 -25.86
N VAL A 70 -4.06 1.01 -24.91
CA VAL A 70 -4.15 0.11 -23.74
C VAL A 70 -4.55 -1.30 -24.18
N LEU A 71 -5.48 -1.44 -25.11
CA LEU A 71 -5.86 -2.75 -25.68
C LEU A 71 -4.68 -3.39 -26.42
N GLN A 72 -3.92 -2.64 -27.22
CA GLN A 72 -2.70 -3.13 -27.87
C GLN A 72 -1.64 -3.58 -26.83
N LEU A 73 -1.54 -2.90 -25.69
CA LEU A 73 -0.66 -3.32 -24.59
C LEU A 73 -1.09 -4.69 -24.06
N PHE A 74 -2.38 -4.88 -23.76
CA PHE A 74 -2.90 -6.17 -23.33
C PHE A 74 -2.64 -7.28 -24.35
N ASP A 75 -2.86 -7.01 -25.64
CA ASP A 75 -2.59 -7.96 -26.71
C ASP A 75 -1.11 -8.33 -26.81
N SER A 76 -0.21 -7.37 -26.59
CA SER A 76 1.24 -7.60 -26.58
C SER A 76 1.65 -8.50 -25.41
N ILE A 77 1.06 -8.27 -24.22
CA ILE A 77 1.29 -9.10 -23.03
C ILE A 77 0.80 -10.52 -23.29
N ARG A 78 -0.42 -10.70 -23.82
CA ARG A 78 -0.97 -12.01 -24.15
C ARG A 78 -0.10 -12.79 -25.11
N LYS A 79 0.37 -12.13 -26.19
CA LYS A 79 1.27 -12.74 -27.17
C LYS A 79 2.60 -13.15 -26.56
N GLN A 80 3.18 -12.29 -25.71
CA GLN A 80 4.48 -12.57 -25.09
C GLN A 80 4.43 -13.74 -24.11
N PHE A 81 3.35 -13.88 -23.35
CA PHE A 81 3.23 -14.89 -22.31
C PHE A 81 2.33 -16.07 -22.71
N ASN A 82 1.76 -16.05 -23.92
CA ASN A 82 0.86 -17.08 -24.45
C ASN A 82 -0.23 -17.49 -23.46
N ASP A 83 -0.86 -16.50 -22.81
CA ASP A 83 -1.83 -16.70 -21.75
C ASP A 83 -3.16 -15.99 -22.07
N ALA A 84 -4.26 -16.69 -21.84
CA ALA A 84 -5.62 -16.20 -22.04
C ALA A 84 -6.29 -15.74 -20.72
N GLY A 85 -5.60 -15.79 -19.59
CA GLY A 85 -6.12 -15.43 -18.28
C GLY A 85 -6.48 -13.94 -18.15
N THR A 86 -7.09 -13.58 -17.03
CA THR A 86 -7.29 -12.17 -16.66
C THR A 86 -5.94 -11.51 -16.45
N ILE A 87 -5.73 -10.36 -17.10
CA ILE A 87 -4.50 -9.57 -16.94
C ILE A 87 -4.80 -8.34 -16.09
N LEU A 88 -3.96 -8.12 -15.09
CA LEU A 88 -3.93 -6.91 -14.29
C LEU A 88 -2.57 -6.23 -14.48
N ILE A 89 -2.59 -4.95 -14.83
CA ILE A 89 -1.39 -4.09 -14.94
C ILE A 89 -1.47 -3.08 -13.81
N ALA A 90 -0.61 -3.26 -12.80
CA ALA A 90 -0.54 -2.39 -11.64
C ALA A 90 0.45 -1.25 -11.84
N GLY A 91 0.06 -0.02 -11.48
CA GLY A 91 0.91 1.14 -11.66
C GLY A 91 0.56 2.33 -10.80
N GLU A 92 1.31 3.39 -11.01
CA GLU A 92 1.10 4.71 -10.41
C GLU A 92 0.70 5.68 -11.51
N PHE A 93 -0.45 6.31 -11.38
CA PHE A 93 -0.88 7.40 -12.23
C PHE A 93 -0.41 8.72 -11.62
N CYS A 94 0.33 9.48 -12.42
CA CYS A 94 0.94 10.74 -12.01
C CYS A 94 0.49 11.85 -12.95
N GLY A 95 0.37 13.08 -12.47
CA GLY A 95 0.04 14.19 -13.34
C GLY A 95 -0.53 15.40 -12.63
N ARG A 96 -0.95 16.36 -13.43
CA ARG A 96 -1.44 17.66 -12.99
C ARG A 96 -2.66 17.52 -12.08
N GLY A 97 -2.58 18.13 -10.90
CA GLY A 97 -3.67 18.10 -9.91
C GLY A 97 -3.59 16.95 -8.91
N LEU A 98 -2.62 16.04 -9.06
CA LEU A 98 -2.32 15.03 -8.06
C LEU A 98 -1.20 15.50 -7.14
N GLN A 99 -1.44 15.43 -5.84
CA GLN A 99 -0.49 15.90 -4.83
C GLN A 99 -0.05 17.35 -5.10
N ASN A 100 1.25 17.64 -5.05
CA ASN A 100 1.83 18.95 -5.34
C ASN A 100 2.26 19.10 -6.81
N ASN A 101 1.89 18.17 -7.69
CA ASN A 101 2.34 18.12 -9.08
C ASN A 101 1.51 19.03 -10.00
N THR A 102 1.89 20.28 -10.12
CA THR A 102 1.15 21.27 -10.93
C THR A 102 1.58 21.33 -12.39
N LYS A 103 2.76 20.79 -12.74
CA LYS A 103 3.40 21.01 -14.04
C LYS A 103 3.51 19.76 -14.93
N LEU A 104 3.29 18.57 -14.38
CA LEU A 104 3.44 17.34 -15.14
C LEU A 104 2.15 16.99 -15.89
N ASP A 105 2.29 16.71 -17.17
CA ASP A 105 1.17 16.11 -17.91
C ASP A 105 0.87 14.69 -17.42
N PRO A 106 -0.39 14.24 -17.48
CA PRO A 106 -0.79 12.93 -17.01
C PRO A 106 0.04 11.80 -17.63
N MET A 107 0.48 10.86 -16.81
CA MET A 107 1.19 9.66 -17.22
C MET A 107 0.88 8.48 -16.30
N PHE A 108 1.11 7.28 -16.81
CA PHE A 108 0.97 6.05 -16.05
C PHE A 108 2.29 5.29 -16.08
N VAL A 109 2.80 4.93 -14.90
CA VAL A 109 4.03 4.13 -14.75
C VAL A 109 3.65 2.79 -14.14
N PHE A 110 3.69 1.73 -14.91
CA PHE A 110 3.39 0.41 -14.39
C PHE A 110 4.64 -0.23 -13.78
N PHE A 111 4.42 -0.93 -12.67
CA PHE A 111 5.46 -1.61 -11.89
C PHE A 111 5.20 -3.09 -11.70
N GLY A 112 4.03 -3.59 -12.10
CA GLY A 112 3.67 -4.99 -11.97
C GLY A 112 2.63 -5.42 -13.01
N ILE A 113 2.73 -6.67 -13.44
CA ILE A 113 1.73 -7.33 -14.28
C ILE A 113 1.40 -8.66 -13.61
N ARG A 114 0.12 -8.94 -13.47
CA ARG A 114 -0.37 -10.24 -13.02
C ARG A 114 -1.23 -10.87 -14.11
N ILE A 115 -0.95 -12.12 -14.45
CA ILE A 115 -1.75 -12.92 -15.40
C ILE A 115 -2.35 -14.07 -14.60
N ALA A 116 -3.67 -14.17 -14.55
CA ALA A 116 -4.38 -15.01 -13.62
C ALA A 116 -3.90 -14.74 -12.18
N ASP A 117 -3.22 -15.69 -11.54
CA ASP A 117 -2.70 -15.54 -10.17
C ASP A 117 -1.17 -15.42 -10.09
N VAL A 118 -0.50 -15.25 -11.25
CA VAL A 118 0.96 -15.21 -11.32
C VAL A 118 1.46 -13.80 -11.62
N TRP A 119 2.31 -13.26 -10.74
CA TRP A 119 3.03 -12.02 -11.00
C TRP A 119 4.18 -12.23 -11.96
N ILE A 120 4.21 -11.42 -13.01
CA ILE A 120 5.22 -11.45 -14.06
C ILE A 120 6.36 -10.48 -13.73
N ASP A 121 7.59 -10.89 -14.02
CA ASP A 121 8.76 -10.02 -13.89
C ASP A 121 8.79 -8.98 -15.01
N VAL A 122 8.25 -7.81 -14.74
CA VAL A 122 8.17 -6.71 -15.73
C VAL A 122 9.53 -6.13 -16.11
N SER A 123 10.61 -6.41 -15.37
CA SER A 123 11.97 -6.02 -15.75
C SER A 123 12.45 -6.70 -17.04
N LYS A 124 11.82 -7.78 -17.42
CA LYS A 124 12.09 -8.52 -18.66
C LYS A 124 11.28 -8.04 -19.88
N MET A 125 10.31 -7.17 -19.65
CA MET A 125 9.53 -6.56 -20.71
C MET A 125 10.35 -5.43 -21.35
N LYS A 126 10.74 -5.62 -22.61
CA LYS A 126 11.50 -4.65 -23.40
C LYS A 126 10.63 -4.04 -24.49
N ASN A 127 11.02 -2.85 -24.94
CA ASN A 127 10.44 -2.15 -26.09
C ASN A 127 9.00 -1.72 -25.90
N PHE A 128 8.63 -1.31 -24.69
CA PHE A 128 7.36 -0.68 -24.49
C PHE A 128 7.38 0.72 -25.10
N ASN A 129 6.43 1.00 -25.98
CA ASN A 129 6.35 2.29 -26.67
C ASN A 129 5.84 3.37 -25.71
N ASN A 130 6.71 4.22 -25.19
CA ASN A 130 6.40 5.31 -24.27
C ASN A 130 5.64 6.50 -24.94
N ARG A 131 5.28 6.36 -26.22
CA ARG A 131 4.68 7.43 -27.04
C ARG A 131 3.42 8.03 -26.43
N TRP A 132 2.72 7.26 -25.58
CA TRP A 132 1.43 7.60 -25.01
C TRP A 132 1.49 7.87 -23.50
N ARG A 133 2.68 8.12 -22.97
CA ARG A 133 2.91 8.37 -21.55
C ARG A 133 2.51 7.21 -20.64
N ILE A 134 2.63 6.00 -21.17
CA ILE A 134 2.62 4.76 -20.39
C ILE A 134 4.06 4.26 -20.36
N TYR A 135 4.59 4.02 -19.17
CA TYR A 135 5.99 3.68 -18.98
C TYR A 135 6.15 2.43 -18.13
N ASN A 136 7.14 1.61 -18.45
CA ASN A 136 7.62 0.56 -17.57
C ASN A 136 8.59 1.18 -16.58
N ILE A 137 8.38 0.95 -15.27
CA ILE A 137 9.22 1.49 -14.21
C ILE A 137 10.69 1.11 -14.39
N TYR A 138 10.97 -0.10 -14.86
CA TYR A 138 12.33 -0.61 -15.04
C TYR A 138 13.05 -0.09 -16.29
N GLU A 139 12.32 0.48 -17.25
CA GLU A 139 12.90 1.06 -18.47
C GLU A 139 13.15 2.55 -18.34
N GLN A 140 12.32 3.24 -17.57
CA GLN A 140 12.30 4.70 -17.53
C GLN A 140 12.91 5.29 -16.27
N LEU A 141 12.99 4.51 -15.19
CA LEU A 141 13.43 4.99 -13.90
C LEU A 141 14.66 4.24 -13.41
N PRO A 142 15.50 4.90 -12.57
CA PRO A 142 16.64 4.24 -11.95
C PRO A 142 16.22 3.03 -11.13
N CYS A 143 17.03 1.97 -11.22
CA CYS A 143 16.91 0.78 -10.39
C CYS A 143 18.12 0.66 -9.49
N TYR A 144 17.88 0.32 -8.24
CA TYR A 144 18.88 0.26 -7.19
C TYR A 144 19.10 -1.17 -6.75
N LYS A 145 20.32 -1.48 -6.28
CA LYS A 145 20.64 -2.77 -5.67
C LYS A 145 21.48 -2.54 -4.42
N VAL A 146 21.11 -3.19 -3.34
CA VAL A 146 21.85 -3.13 -2.08
C VAL A 146 21.95 -4.53 -1.50
N GLU A 147 23.17 -4.90 -1.13
CA GLU A 147 23.47 -6.10 -0.34
C GLU A 147 23.56 -5.70 1.13
N ILE A 148 22.79 -6.36 1.98
CA ILE A 148 22.83 -6.20 3.43
C ILE A 148 23.46 -7.45 4.03
N LYS A 149 24.63 -7.29 4.65
CA LYS A 149 25.29 -8.34 5.44
C LYS A 149 24.73 -8.32 6.84
N MET A 150 24.26 -9.46 7.34
CA MET A 150 23.71 -9.57 8.69
C MET A 150 24.76 -9.26 9.77
N SER A 151 26.05 -9.42 9.47
CA SER A 151 27.16 -9.01 10.34
C SER A 151 27.32 -7.47 10.44
N ASN A 152 26.78 -6.70 9.49
CA ASN A 152 26.87 -5.24 9.45
C ASN A 152 25.64 -4.64 8.76
N ILE A 153 24.49 -4.79 9.40
CA ILE A 153 23.19 -4.33 8.87
C ILE A 153 23.16 -2.80 8.67
N GLN A 154 23.84 -2.05 9.58
CA GLN A 154 23.82 -0.58 9.55
C GLN A 154 24.42 -0.03 8.25
N ASP A 155 25.52 -0.58 7.75
CA ASP A 155 26.13 -0.17 6.48
C ASP A 155 25.15 -0.31 5.30
N GLY A 156 24.36 -1.40 5.28
CA GLY A 156 23.32 -1.59 4.27
C GLY A 156 22.20 -0.57 4.38
N ILE A 157 21.76 -0.26 5.60
CA ILE A 157 20.72 0.76 5.85
C ILE A 157 21.24 2.14 5.43
N ASP A 158 22.47 2.50 5.79
CA ASP A 158 23.06 3.80 5.46
C ASP A 158 23.18 3.98 3.93
N LYS A 159 23.55 2.92 3.20
CA LYS A 159 23.55 2.92 1.73
C LYS A 159 22.16 3.13 1.15
N MET A 160 21.14 2.47 1.68
CA MET A 160 19.76 2.65 1.22
C MET A 160 19.25 4.07 1.48
N LEU A 161 19.56 4.65 2.64
CA LEU A 161 19.18 6.02 2.99
C LEU A 161 19.86 7.01 2.06
N LYS A 162 21.16 6.88 1.82
CA LYS A 162 21.90 7.72 0.88
C LYS A 162 21.33 7.65 -0.54
N MET A 163 21.03 6.45 -1.04
CA MET A 163 20.40 6.31 -2.36
C MET A 163 19.02 6.97 -2.40
N THR A 164 18.30 6.96 -1.28
CA THR A 164 16.98 7.60 -1.17
C THR A 164 17.08 9.12 -1.18
N GLU A 165 18.10 9.69 -0.58
CA GLU A 165 18.38 11.14 -0.65
C GLU A 165 18.76 11.56 -2.08
N ASP A 166 19.51 10.72 -2.77
CA ASP A 166 20.00 11.01 -4.13
C ASP A 166 18.96 10.70 -5.23
N VAL A 167 17.84 10.07 -4.90
CA VAL A 167 16.84 9.60 -5.91
C VAL A 167 16.22 10.75 -6.70
N ASP A 168 16.03 11.92 -6.09
CA ASP A 168 15.49 13.10 -6.74
C ASP A 168 16.43 13.61 -7.85
N LEU A 169 17.74 13.48 -7.67
CA LEU A 169 18.75 13.90 -8.64
C LEU A 169 18.82 12.94 -9.85
N GLN A 170 18.47 11.68 -9.66
CA GLN A 170 18.60 10.62 -10.66
C GLN A 170 17.30 10.34 -11.42
N CYS A 171 16.16 10.75 -10.88
CA CYS A 171 14.87 10.51 -11.50
C CYS A 171 14.62 11.52 -12.64
N PRO A 172 14.39 11.06 -13.89
CA PRO A 172 14.14 11.97 -15.02
C PRO A 172 12.86 12.81 -14.87
N PHE A 173 11.99 12.42 -13.94
CA PHE A 173 10.74 13.13 -13.64
C PHE A 173 10.82 13.97 -12.36
N ALA A 174 11.96 14.00 -11.66
CA ALA A 174 12.10 14.63 -10.33
C ALA A 174 11.71 16.11 -10.30
N ASN A 175 12.07 16.88 -11.33
CA ASN A 175 11.72 18.30 -11.43
C ASN A 175 10.23 18.57 -11.65
N SER A 176 9.45 17.54 -11.93
CA SER A 176 8.04 17.61 -12.31
C SER A 176 7.15 16.73 -11.45
N LEU A 177 7.71 15.70 -10.85
CA LEU A 177 7.10 14.74 -9.96
C LEU A 177 7.80 14.80 -8.62
N GLY A 178 7.04 14.93 -7.54
CA GLY A 178 7.59 14.56 -6.25
C GLY A 178 7.96 13.06 -6.27
N VAL A 179 9.22 12.75 -6.04
CA VAL A 179 9.66 11.38 -5.80
C VAL A 179 9.60 11.14 -4.31
N GLN A 180 8.76 10.20 -3.85
CA GLN A 180 8.64 9.92 -2.41
C GLN A 180 9.86 9.22 -1.83
N GLY A 181 10.62 8.50 -2.66
CA GLY A 181 11.76 7.70 -2.24
C GLY A 181 11.94 6.43 -3.05
N ILE A 182 12.34 5.35 -2.41
CA ILE A 182 12.59 4.06 -3.05
C ILE A 182 11.73 2.97 -2.41
N PHE A 183 11.15 2.12 -3.25
CA PHE A 183 10.47 0.90 -2.83
C PHE A 183 11.41 -0.28 -3.00
N TRP A 184 11.72 -0.95 -1.89
CA TRP A 184 12.68 -2.05 -1.82
C TRP A 184 11.98 -3.39 -1.74
N THR A 185 12.49 -4.37 -2.50
CA THR A 185 12.04 -5.76 -2.45
C THR A 185 13.23 -6.68 -2.28
N CYS A 186 13.10 -7.72 -1.45
CA CYS A 186 14.07 -8.79 -1.31
C CYS A 186 13.40 -10.08 -1.75
N LYS A 187 14.01 -10.74 -2.74
CA LYS A 187 13.49 -11.99 -3.32
C LYS A 187 14.05 -13.24 -2.63
N GLU A 188 14.92 -13.08 -1.65
CA GLU A 188 15.45 -14.20 -0.89
C GLU A 188 14.37 -14.73 0.04
N LYS A 189 13.75 -15.82 -0.42
CA LYS A 189 12.63 -16.45 0.25
C LYS A 189 13.09 -17.13 1.52
N GLN A 190 12.63 -16.65 2.66
CA GLN A 190 12.39 -17.50 3.81
C GLN A 190 10.88 -17.59 4.02
N GLY A 191 10.32 -18.74 3.67
CA GLY A 191 8.86 -18.90 3.62
C GLY A 191 8.25 -18.32 2.34
N ASN A 192 6.92 -18.19 2.30
CA ASN A 192 6.17 -17.73 1.13
C ASN A 192 6.03 -16.21 1.01
N THR A 193 6.77 -15.41 1.79
CA THR A 193 6.59 -13.95 1.84
C THR A 193 7.83 -13.22 1.37
N ASP A 194 7.69 -12.46 0.28
CA ASP A 194 8.71 -11.49 -0.14
C ASP A 194 8.76 -10.36 0.90
N MET A 195 9.99 -10.00 1.32
CA MET A 195 10.18 -8.82 2.15
C MET A 195 10.14 -7.57 1.27
N TRP A 196 9.34 -6.60 1.67
CA TRP A 196 9.29 -5.30 1.01
C TRP A 196 9.08 -4.17 2.00
N PHE A 197 9.68 -3.02 1.72
CA PHE A 197 9.51 -1.79 2.50
C PHE A 197 9.82 -0.58 1.63
N LYS A 198 9.55 0.60 2.12
CA LYS A 198 9.91 1.86 1.47
C LYS A 198 10.85 2.68 2.35
N THR A 199 11.80 3.34 1.71
CA THR A 199 12.54 4.49 2.25
C THR A 199 11.99 5.76 1.63
N THR A 200 11.85 6.82 2.41
CA THR A 200 11.33 8.12 1.95
C THR A 200 12.35 9.21 2.24
N GLY A 201 12.57 10.10 1.29
CA GLY A 201 13.42 11.27 1.47
C GLY A 201 12.88 12.23 2.54
N GLU A 202 13.72 13.08 3.11
CA GLU A 202 13.35 13.98 4.20
C GLU A 202 12.20 14.91 3.84
N SER A 203 12.13 15.40 2.61
CA SER A 203 11.05 16.26 2.10
C SER A 203 9.68 15.57 2.07
N HIS A 204 9.66 14.24 1.99
CA HIS A 204 8.47 13.38 1.99
C HIS A 204 8.32 12.54 3.27
N CYS A 205 9.29 12.61 4.15
CA CYS A 205 9.05 12.28 5.54
C CYS A 205 8.03 13.30 6.02
N VAL A 206 6.72 13.00 5.82
CA VAL A 206 5.76 13.55 6.77
C VAL A 206 6.42 13.21 8.10
N PRO A 207 6.91 14.18 8.88
CA PRO A 207 7.27 13.86 10.23
C PRO A 207 6.05 13.09 10.70
N ILE A 208 6.23 11.80 11.01
CA ILE A 208 5.28 11.17 11.90
C ILE A 208 5.35 12.20 13.00
N LYS A 209 4.34 13.07 13.02
CA LYS A 209 4.04 13.75 14.25
C LYS A 209 3.80 12.55 15.14
N TYR A 210 4.88 12.05 15.74
CA TYR A 210 4.79 11.58 17.05
C TYR A 210 4.26 12.83 17.76
N LYS A 211 2.94 12.98 17.71
CA LYS A 211 2.30 13.45 18.89
C LYS A 211 2.92 12.50 19.87
N PRO A 212 3.81 12.96 20.74
CA PRO A 212 4.30 12.11 21.81
C PRO A 212 3.03 11.42 22.25
N ILE A 213 3.01 10.07 22.26
CA ILE A 213 1.88 9.35 22.80
C ILE A 213 1.76 10.07 24.10
N ASP A 214 0.74 10.91 24.18
CA ASP A 214 0.60 11.83 25.29
C ASP A 214 0.69 10.88 26.47
N PRO A 215 1.66 11.00 27.40
CA PRO A 215 1.85 10.04 28.48
C PRO A 215 0.52 9.67 29.13
N ASP A 216 -0.45 10.57 29.04
CA ASP A 216 -1.81 10.37 29.52
C ASP A 216 -2.62 9.27 28.82
N TYR A 217 -2.29 8.86 27.59
CA TYR A 217 -3.03 7.77 26.94
C TYR A 217 -2.58 6.36 27.33
N SER A 218 -1.50 6.21 28.08
CA SER A 218 -1.09 4.91 28.62
C SER A 218 -2.23 4.29 29.44
N SER A 219 -2.93 5.08 30.24
CA SER A 219 -4.08 4.65 31.01
C SER A 219 -5.24 4.10 30.15
N VAL A 220 -5.46 4.67 28.96
CA VAL A 220 -6.46 4.15 28.01
C VAL A 220 -6.02 2.79 27.46
N PHE A 221 -4.74 2.62 27.12
CA PHE A 221 -4.21 1.34 26.67
C PHE A 221 -4.34 0.25 27.74
N ASP A 222 -4.03 0.58 28.99
CA ASP A 222 -4.09 -0.37 30.11
C ASP A 222 -5.53 -0.83 30.37
N CYS A 223 -6.52 0.03 30.17
CA CYS A 223 -7.93 -0.28 30.33
C CYS A 223 -8.56 -1.02 29.14
N MET A 224 -7.91 -1.04 27.96
CA MET A 224 -8.37 -1.75 26.76
C MET A 224 -7.95 -3.22 26.77
N THR A 225 -8.41 -3.96 27.77
CA THR A 225 -8.04 -5.35 28.01
C THR A 225 -8.71 -6.32 27.05
N GLU A 226 -8.11 -7.50 26.87
CA GLU A 226 -8.70 -8.59 26.08
C GLU A 226 -10.04 -9.05 26.66
N THR A 227 -10.17 -9.06 27.99
CA THR A 227 -11.42 -9.39 28.68
C THR A 227 -12.56 -8.46 28.27
N ARG A 228 -12.31 -7.14 28.20
CA ARG A 228 -13.29 -6.14 27.72
C ARG A 228 -13.70 -6.38 26.27
N MET A 229 -12.73 -6.74 25.42
CA MET A 229 -13.01 -7.08 24.02
C MET A 229 -13.88 -8.33 23.88
N LEU A 230 -13.57 -9.40 24.65
CA LEU A 230 -14.36 -10.63 24.65
C LEU A 230 -15.77 -10.43 25.21
N GLN A 231 -15.93 -9.58 26.22
CA GLN A 231 -17.26 -9.18 26.73
C GLN A 231 -18.11 -8.52 25.63
N ALA A 232 -17.51 -7.68 24.80
CA ALA A 232 -18.21 -7.08 23.66
C ALA A 232 -18.65 -8.12 22.63
N ILE A 233 -17.82 -9.13 22.35
CA ILE A 233 -18.22 -10.27 21.49
C ILE A 233 -19.40 -11.01 22.11
N LEU A 234 -19.33 -11.36 23.39
CA LEU A 234 -20.43 -12.02 24.10
C LEU A 234 -21.71 -11.18 24.09
N PHE A 235 -21.59 -9.86 24.28
CA PHE A 235 -22.74 -8.96 24.17
C PHE A 235 -23.39 -9.05 22.80
N MET A 236 -22.61 -8.99 21.71
CA MET A 236 -23.14 -9.13 20.34
C MET A 236 -23.88 -10.47 20.15
N LEU A 237 -23.32 -11.57 20.64
CA LEU A 237 -23.93 -12.91 20.53
C LEU A 237 -25.23 -13.03 21.31
N HIS A 238 -25.43 -12.25 22.39
CA HIS A 238 -26.64 -12.26 23.22
C HIS A 238 -27.67 -11.20 22.82
N MET A 239 -27.38 -10.35 21.82
CA MET A 239 -28.37 -9.39 21.30
C MET A 239 -29.56 -10.12 20.69
N PRO A 240 -30.79 -9.58 20.80
CA PRO A 240 -31.99 -10.23 20.27
C PRO A 240 -31.91 -10.59 18.77
N TYR A 241 -31.24 -9.75 17.98
CA TYR A 241 -31.03 -9.97 16.54
C TYR A 241 -29.72 -10.66 16.19
N LYS A 242 -28.91 -11.05 17.19
CA LYS A 242 -27.67 -11.84 17.05
C LYS A 242 -26.82 -11.44 15.83
N PRO A 243 -26.24 -10.23 15.81
CA PRO A 243 -25.44 -9.79 14.67
C PRO A 243 -24.28 -10.76 14.46
N SER A 244 -23.99 -11.11 13.21
CA SER A 244 -22.83 -11.95 12.89
C SER A 244 -21.53 -11.27 13.30
N ILE A 245 -20.56 -12.08 13.74
CA ILE A 245 -19.18 -11.59 14.00
C ILE A 245 -18.50 -11.40 12.64
N SER A 246 -18.62 -10.20 12.09
CA SER A 246 -18.13 -9.87 10.75
C SER A 246 -17.80 -8.36 10.65
N MET A 247 -17.02 -7.98 9.65
CA MET A 247 -16.64 -6.57 9.43
C MET A 247 -17.82 -5.63 9.25
N SER A 248 -18.97 -6.10 8.75
CA SER A 248 -20.20 -5.30 8.62
C SER A 248 -20.75 -4.81 9.96
N ASN A 249 -20.49 -5.53 11.02
CA ASN A 249 -21.00 -5.25 12.37
C ASN A 249 -19.93 -4.67 13.33
N ILE A 250 -18.79 -4.26 12.81
CA ILE A 250 -17.69 -3.67 13.61
C ILE A 250 -18.16 -2.45 14.44
N ASN A 251 -19.14 -1.71 13.93
CA ASN A 251 -19.70 -0.55 14.61
C ASN A 251 -20.39 -0.90 15.93
N ILE A 252 -21.06 -2.05 15.99
CA ILE A 252 -21.73 -2.53 17.21
C ILE A 252 -20.67 -2.88 18.26
N PHE A 253 -19.63 -3.57 17.81
CA PHE A 253 -18.53 -4.00 18.65
C PHE A 253 -17.81 -2.80 19.31
N TYR A 254 -17.22 -1.90 18.50
CA TYR A 254 -16.43 -0.82 19.09
C TYR A 254 -17.28 0.17 19.89
N LYS A 255 -18.53 0.38 19.49
CA LYS A 255 -19.45 1.23 20.29
C LYS A 255 -19.63 0.67 21.67
N TYR A 256 -19.90 -0.62 21.80
CA TYR A 256 -20.02 -1.28 23.11
C TYR A 256 -18.75 -1.12 23.94
N VAL A 257 -17.58 -1.47 23.36
CA VAL A 257 -16.27 -1.39 24.05
C VAL A 257 -15.99 0.02 24.56
N VAL A 258 -16.22 1.04 23.73
CA VAL A 258 -15.92 2.42 24.08
C VAL A 258 -16.91 2.99 25.07
N ASP A 259 -18.20 2.69 24.93
CA ASP A 259 -19.21 3.14 25.89
C ASP A 259 -19.04 2.48 27.25
N ASP A 260 -18.62 1.21 27.26
CA ASP A 260 -18.28 0.48 28.48
C ASP A 260 -17.04 1.08 29.15
N LEU A 261 -15.98 1.34 28.39
CA LEU A 261 -14.77 2.00 28.88
C LEU A 261 -15.06 3.36 29.53
N ILE A 262 -15.83 4.21 28.87
CA ILE A 262 -16.16 5.55 29.40
C ILE A 262 -17.06 5.50 30.63
N ARG A 263 -17.92 4.47 30.71
CA ARG A 263 -18.79 4.29 31.87
C ARG A 263 -18.04 3.82 33.12
N GLU A 264 -17.03 2.96 32.94
CA GLU A 264 -16.35 2.30 34.04
C GLU A 264 -15.06 2.97 34.48
N GLU A 265 -14.42 3.74 33.60
CA GLU A 265 -13.11 4.32 33.85
C GLU A 265 -13.14 5.85 33.85
N THR A 266 -12.31 6.44 34.69
CA THR A 266 -12.13 7.90 34.75
C THR A 266 -10.72 8.25 34.33
N PHE A 267 -10.58 9.07 33.28
CA PHE A 267 -9.30 9.49 32.70
C PHE A 267 -9.02 10.95 33.09
N GLN A 268 -8.24 11.16 34.17
CA GLN A 268 -7.90 12.51 34.60
C GLN A 268 -7.04 13.24 33.57
N GLY A 269 -7.41 14.49 33.26
CA GLY A 269 -6.64 15.33 32.33
C GLY A 269 -6.86 15.04 30.86
N ILE A 270 -7.55 13.96 30.49
CA ILE A 270 -7.79 13.57 29.09
C ILE A 270 -9.24 13.90 28.70
N LYS A 271 -9.40 14.62 27.59
CA LYS A 271 -10.75 14.90 27.08
C LYS A 271 -11.41 13.60 26.61
N GLU A 272 -12.66 13.35 26.99
CA GLU A 272 -13.43 12.16 26.60
C GLU A 272 -13.39 11.89 25.10
N ARG A 273 -13.51 12.92 24.25
CA ARG A 273 -13.39 12.79 22.79
C ARG A 273 -12.06 12.15 22.36
N SER A 274 -10.98 12.43 23.07
CA SER A 274 -9.66 11.88 22.79
C SER A 274 -9.56 10.43 23.24
N VAL A 275 -10.10 10.11 24.43
CA VAL A 275 -10.22 8.73 24.91
C VAL A 275 -11.01 7.88 23.93
N ARG A 276 -12.19 8.34 23.51
CA ARG A 276 -13.03 7.65 22.52
C ARG A 276 -12.29 7.39 21.21
N LYS A 277 -11.50 8.35 20.72
CA LYS A 277 -10.72 8.20 19.48
C LYS A 277 -9.65 7.10 19.59
N VAL A 278 -8.92 7.07 20.70
CA VAL A 278 -7.87 6.07 20.94
C VAL A 278 -8.48 4.68 21.16
N ALA A 279 -9.49 4.58 22.00
CA ALA A 279 -10.18 3.33 22.29
C ALA A 279 -10.83 2.73 21.03
N ASN A 280 -11.49 3.54 20.19
CA ASN A 280 -12.04 3.09 18.91
C ASN A 280 -10.98 2.44 18.01
N LYS A 281 -9.80 3.05 17.91
CA LYS A 281 -8.72 2.52 17.09
C LYS A 281 -8.27 1.16 17.60
N ILE A 282 -8.03 1.04 18.91
CA ILE A 282 -7.59 -0.22 19.55
C ILE A 282 -8.65 -1.31 19.37
N ALA A 283 -9.92 -1.00 19.63
CA ALA A 283 -11.03 -1.93 19.46
C ALA A 283 -11.17 -2.43 18.03
N CYS A 284 -11.09 -1.52 17.04
CA CYS A 284 -11.16 -1.89 15.62
C CYS A 284 -10.00 -2.81 15.20
N ASP A 285 -8.77 -2.51 15.62
CA ASP A 285 -7.61 -3.31 15.25
C ASP A 285 -7.67 -4.71 15.90
N TRP A 286 -8.12 -4.79 17.14
CA TRP A 286 -8.35 -6.06 17.84
C TRP A 286 -9.45 -6.89 17.14
N TYR A 287 -10.59 -6.28 16.83
CA TYR A 287 -11.72 -6.98 16.19
C TYR A 287 -11.37 -7.54 14.82
N LYS A 288 -10.64 -6.79 14.00
CA LYS A 288 -10.10 -7.30 12.73
C LYS A 288 -9.23 -8.53 12.92
N SER A 289 -8.32 -8.46 13.89
CA SER A 289 -7.44 -9.59 14.22
C SER A 289 -8.22 -10.80 14.75
N TYR A 290 -9.28 -10.57 15.50
CA TYR A 290 -10.17 -11.61 16.02
C TYR A 290 -10.90 -12.34 14.88
N ILE A 291 -11.51 -11.60 13.92
CA ILE A 291 -12.21 -12.18 12.76
C ILE A 291 -11.27 -13.00 11.87
N MET A 292 -10.02 -12.58 11.73
CA MET A 292 -9.04 -13.31 10.91
C MET A 292 -8.60 -14.65 11.52
N LYS A 293 -8.80 -14.84 12.82
CA LYS A 293 -8.39 -16.05 13.55
C LYS A 293 -9.52 -17.04 13.74
N HIS A 294 -10.77 -16.62 13.60
CA HIS A 294 -11.99 -17.38 13.85
C HIS A 294 -12.93 -17.34 12.65
#